data_b4888b4bcf1f012a66eeb4de2a95467e
#
_entry.id   b4888b4bcf1f012a66eeb4de2a95467e
#
_cell.length_a   1.000
_cell.length_b   1.000
_cell.length_c   1.000
_cell.angle_alpha   90.00
_cell.angle_beta   90.00
_cell.angle_gamma   90.00
#
_symmetry.space_group_name_H-M   'P 1'
#
loop_
_entity.id
_entity.type
_entity.pdbx_description
1 polymer ?
#
loop_
_entity_poly.entity_id
_entity_poly.type
_entity_poly.pdbx_seq_one_letter_code
_entity_poly.pdbx_strand_id
1 'polypeptide(L)'
;IRIETPDAYLNTLGGALALAADGIWDGQVWLHGAVGWRMPLSGWRAAYTGDALGWHDRARTHFDAYAASQVTEIPNTISHPAQDSVLNLARSEKRWGTPQYSNGYICRNPRNNTQMHHYDMNLCYIDELLWHFNWTGDLEYARQMWPVLVRHLAWEKLNYDPDNDGLYDAYACIWVSDALYYNSGAVTHSSAYNYRANKMAAVIAEKIG
;
A
#
# COMPACT_ATOMS: atom_id res chain seq x y z
N ILE A 1 -19.03 17.51 -9.01
CA ILE A 1 -19.82 17.48 -7.75
C ILE A 1 -20.22 18.91 -7.43
N ARG A 2 -21.52 19.14 -7.26
CA ARG A 2 -22.05 20.42 -6.79
C ARG A 2 -22.55 20.24 -5.35
N ILE A 3 -22.10 21.11 -4.47
CA ILE A 3 -22.51 21.16 -3.06
C ILE A 3 -23.18 22.50 -2.83
N GLU A 4 -24.34 22.49 -2.20
CA GLU A 4 -25.07 23.68 -1.80
C GLU A 4 -25.40 23.62 -0.32
N THR A 5 -24.72 24.43 0.46
CA THR A 5 -24.89 24.58 1.91
C THR A 5 -24.91 26.06 2.26
N PRO A 6 -25.31 26.43 3.48
CA PRO A 6 -25.16 27.81 3.96
C PRO A 6 -23.70 28.30 4.07
N ASP A 7 -22.72 27.38 4.02
CA ASP A 7 -21.29 27.69 4.11
C ASP A 7 -20.64 27.72 2.72
N ALA A 8 -20.18 28.90 2.32
CA ALA A 8 -19.53 29.09 1.02
C ALA A 8 -18.23 28.31 0.86
N TYR A 9 -17.49 28.03 1.93
CA TYR A 9 -16.26 27.23 1.89
C TYR A 9 -16.57 25.76 1.60
N LEU A 10 -17.58 25.20 2.24
CA LEU A 10 -18.03 23.84 1.95
C LEU A 10 -18.52 23.70 0.51
N ASN A 11 -19.17 24.72 -0.04
CA ASN A 11 -19.67 24.69 -1.41
C ASN A 11 -18.55 24.61 -2.47
N THR A 12 -17.37 25.12 -2.17
CA THR A 12 -16.22 25.07 -3.07
C THR A 12 -15.39 23.79 -2.89
N LEU A 13 -15.50 23.14 -1.74
CA LEU A 13 -14.64 22.01 -1.35
C LEU A 13 -14.75 20.82 -2.31
N GLY A 14 -15.97 20.45 -2.71
CA GLY A 14 -16.18 19.31 -3.60
C GLY A 14 -15.50 19.47 -4.96
N GLY A 15 -15.59 20.67 -5.54
CA GLY A 15 -14.88 21.00 -6.78
C GLY A 15 -13.37 21.00 -6.60
N ALA A 16 -12.88 21.59 -5.51
CA ALA A 16 -11.45 21.65 -5.20
C ALA A 16 -10.85 20.25 -5.00
N LEU A 17 -11.54 19.37 -4.29
CA LEU A 17 -11.10 17.97 -4.08
C LEU A 17 -11.04 17.20 -5.40
N ALA A 18 -12.06 17.36 -6.26
CA ALA A 18 -12.07 16.71 -7.57
C ALA A 18 -10.91 17.19 -8.45
N LEU A 19 -10.66 18.51 -8.50
CA LEU A 19 -9.52 19.07 -9.24
C LEU A 19 -8.17 18.59 -8.69
N ALA A 20 -8.03 18.53 -7.37
CA ALA A 20 -6.79 18.02 -6.75
C ALA A 20 -6.55 16.55 -7.10
N ALA A 21 -7.59 15.73 -7.01
CA ALA A 21 -7.50 14.30 -7.34
C ALA A 21 -7.24 14.06 -8.83
N ASP A 22 -7.84 14.86 -9.72
CA ASP A 22 -7.58 14.79 -11.17
C ASP A 22 -6.17 15.28 -11.51
N GLY A 23 -5.71 16.34 -10.87
CA GLY A 23 -4.39 16.93 -11.09
C GLY A 23 -3.20 16.01 -10.77
N ILE A 24 -3.40 15.03 -9.91
CA ILE A 24 -2.38 14.01 -9.57
C ILE A 24 -2.56 12.70 -10.34
N TRP A 25 -3.55 12.60 -11.21
CA TRP A 25 -3.74 11.45 -12.10
C TRP A 25 -2.83 11.57 -13.33
N ASP A 26 -2.07 10.53 -13.66
CA ASP A 26 -1.14 10.54 -14.80
C ASP A 26 -1.63 9.74 -16.01
N GLY A 27 -2.86 9.27 -15.96
CA GLY A 27 -3.46 8.41 -16.98
C GLY A 27 -3.45 6.93 -16.62
N GLN A 28 -2.65 6.52 -15.64
CA GLN A 28 -2.56 5.14 -15.19
C GLN A 28 -2.61 5.01 -13.64
N VAL A 29 -1.93 5.88 -12.93
CA VAL A 29 -1.88 5.85 -11.47
C VAL A 29 -2.02 7.24 -10.88
N TRP A 30 -2.50 7.32 -9.64
CA TRP A 30 -2.36 8.53 -8.86
C TRP A 30 -0.95 8.68 -8.36
N LEU A 31 -0.43 9.89 -8.45
CA LEU A 31 0.91 10.25 -8.03
C LEU A 31 0.91 10.81 -6.62
N HIS A 32 2.07 10.81 -5.98
CA HIS A 32 2.24 11.37 -4.65
C HIS A 32 1.85 12.85 -4.57
N GLY A 33 2.11 13.62 -5.59
CA GLY A 33 1.78 15.03 -5.63
C GLY A 33 1.66 15.57 -7.03
N ALA A 34 1.35 16.85 -7.13
CA ALA A 34 1.24 17.55 -8.39
C ALA A 34 2.62 18.05 -8.86
N VAL A 35 2.91 19.22 -8.99
CA VAL A 35 4.00 19.91 -9.65
C VAL A 35 5.40 19.28 -9.46
N GLY A 36 6.02 19.46 -8.30
CA GLY A 36 7.41 19.03 -8.05
C GLY A 36 7.57 17.60 -7.54
N TRP A 37 6.50 17.00 -7.07
CA TRP A 37 6.49 15.66 -6.42
C TRP A 37 5.63 14.65 -7.17
N ARG A 38 5.59 14.74 -8.48
CA ARG A 38 4.85 13.81 -9.33
C ARG A 38 5.55 12.45 -9.42
N MET A 39 5.48 11.67 -8.37
CA MET A 39 6.11 10.36 -8.29
C MET A 39 5.08 9.25 -8.06
N PRO A 40 5.20 8.11 -8.75
CA PRO A 40 4.43 6.93 -8.42
C PRO A 40 4.82 6.41 -7.04
N LEU A 41 3.84 6.22 -6.16
CA LEU A 41 4.00 5.56 -4.88
C LEU A 41 2.78 4.69 -4.64
N SER A 42 2.97 3.40 -4.45
CA SER A 42 1.91 2.39 -4.47
C SER A 42 0.78 2.63 -3.47
N GLY A 43 1.07 3.18 -2.33
CA GLY A 43 0.10 3.36 -1.27
C GLY A 43 0.18 4.75 -0.63
N TRP A 44 0.16 5.82 -1.41
CA TRP A 44 0.18 7.19 -0.85
C TRP A 44 -1.22 7.78 -0.63
N ARG A 45 -2.20 6.94 -0.27
CA ARG A 45 -3.58 7.35 0.07
C ARG A 45 -4.38 8.02 -1.07
N ALA A 46 -3.82 8.14 -2.25
CA ALA A 46 -4.49 8.85 -3.34
C ALA A 46 -5.65 8.05 -3.92
N ALA A 47 -5.56 6.72 -3.92
CA ALA A 47 -6.59 5.85 -4.48
C ALA A 47 -7.88 5.84 -3.66
N TYR A 48 -7.86 6.12 -2.35
CA TYR A 48 -9.09 6.32 -1.56
C TYR A 48 -9.99 7.41 -2.14
N THR A 49 -9.39 8.46 -2.70
CA THR A 49 -10.13 9.58 -3.27
C THR A 49 -10.90 9.17 -4.52
N GLY A 50 -10.34 8.27 -5.32
CA GLY A 50 -10.97 7.79 -6.54
C GLY A 50 -12.35 7.18 -6.28
N ASP A 51 -12.43 6.28 -5.34
CA ASP A 51 -13.69 5.62 -4.98
C ASP A 51 -14.70 6.60 -4.36
N ALA A 52 -14.24 7.49 -3.48
CA ALA A 52 -15.10 8.51 -2.88
C ALA A 52 -15.69 9.49 -3.90
N LEU A 53 -15.00 9.70 -5.02
CA LEU A 53 -15.47 10.52 -6.15
C LEU A 53 -16.27 9.72 -7.20
N GLY A 54 -16.44 8.41 -7.00
CA GLY A 54 -17.09 7.53 -7.96
C GLY A 54 -16.26 7.18 -9.19
N TRP A 55 -14.94 7.37 -9.13
CA TRP A 55 -14.01 7.07 -10.22
C TRP A 55 -13.44 5.65 -10.09
N HIS A 56 -14.34 4.69 -9.98
CA HIS A 56 -14.00 3.28 -9.73
C HIS A 56 -13.11 2.70 -10.85
N ASP A 57 -13.33 3.10 -12.10
CA ASP A 57 -12.51 2.64 -13.23
C ASP A 57 -11.06 3.13 -13.13
N ARG A 58 -10.85 4.38 -12.68
CA ARG A 58 -9.50 4.89 -12.42
C ARG A 58 -8.87 4.17 -11.24
N ALA A 59 -9.63 3.88 -10.18
CA ALA A 59 -9.16 3.11 -9.05
C ALA A 59 -8.69 1.72 -9.49
N ARG A 60 -9.47 1.00 -10.28
CA ARG A 60 -9.07 -0.30 -10.86
C ARG A 60 -7.81 -0.18 -11.70
N THR A 61 -7.73 0.80 -12.58
CA THR A 61 -6.53 1.03 -13.41
C THR A 61 -5.28 1.23 -12.55
N HIS A 62 -5.40 1.99 -11.46
CA HIS A 62 -4.33 2.19 -10.50
C HIS A 62 -3.93 0.89 -9.82
N PHE A 63 -4.89 0.14 -9.28
CA PHE A 63 -4.62 -1.11 -8.59
C PHE A 63 -4.02 -2.16 -9.52
N ASP A 64 -4.52 -2.29 -10.74
CA ASP A 64 -4.01 -3.23 -11.74
C ASP A 64 -2.56 -2.92 -12.13
N ALA A 65 -2.22 -1.64 -12.29
CA ALA A 65 -0.86 -1.22 -12.62
C ALA A 65 0.15 -1.62 -11.54
N TYR A 66 -0.19 -1.44 -10.28
CA TYR A 66 0.67 -1.85 -9.18
C TYR A 66 0.65 -3.36 -8.95
N ALA A 67 -0.49 -4.02 -9.11
CA ALA A 67 -0.58 -5.48 -9.05
C ALA A 67 0.34 -6.15 -10.07
N ALA A 68 0.39 -5.61 -11.29
CA ALA A 68 1.30 -6.09 -12.34
C ALA A 68 2.78 -5.94 -11.98
N SER A 69 3.12 -5.05 -11.05
CA SER A 69 4.50 -4.88 -10.56
C SER A 69 4.87 -5.83 -9.42
N GLN A 70 3.91 -6.62 -8.90
CA GLN A 70 4.18 -7.52 -7.79
C GLN A 70 5.25 -8.56 -8.16
N VAL A 71 6.24 -8.71 -7.30
CA VAL A 71 7.28 -9.72 -7.47
C VAL A 71 6.66 -11.11 -7.26
N THR A 72 6.88 -12.01 -8.21
CA THR A 72 6.29 -13.36 -8.21
C THR A 72 7.28 -14.50 -8.44
N GLU A 73 8.52 -14.20 -8.81
CA GLU A 73 9.49 -15.21 -9.22
C GLU A 73 10.77 -15.23 -8.36
N ILE A 74 10.83 -14.40 -7.33
CA ILE A 74 11.97 -14.37 -6.41
C ILE A 74 11.55 -15.06 -5.12
N PRO A 75 12.18 -16.21 -4.77
CA PRO A 75 11.80 -16.96 -3.58
C PRO A 75 11.95 -16.14 -2.31
N ASN A 76 11.03 -16.33 -1.40
CA ASN A 76 11.10 -15.79 -0.04
C ASN A 76 12.06 -16.66 0.80
N THR A 77 13.35 -16.41 0.70
CA THR A 77 14.38 -17.23 1.39
C THR A 77 14.99 -16.49 2.57
N ILE A 78 14.28 -15.53 3.13
CA ILE A 78 14.95 -14.59 3.97
C ILE A 78 14.71 -14.78 5.42
N SER A 79 15.84 -14.84 6.11
CA SER A 79 15.88 -14.58 7.53
C SER A 79 15.65 -13.08 7.80
N HIS A 80 14.93 -12.81 8.84
CA HIS A 80 14.72 -11.50 9.40
C HIS A 80 16.06 -10.73 9.50
N PRO A 81 16.19 -9.53 8.97
CA PRO A 81 17.45 -8.80 8.98
C PRO A 81 17.87 -8.46 10.42
N ALA A 82 19.13 -8.66 10.72
CA ALA A 82 19.67 -8.32 12.02
C ALA A 82 19.74 -6.81 12.24
N GLN A 83 19.62 -6.41 13.50
CA GLN A 83 19.83 -5.03 13.90
C GLN A 83 21.21 -4.52 13.48
N ASP A 84 21.30 -3.28 13.04
CA ASP A 84 22.57 -2.62 12.86
C ASP A 84 23.11 -2.13 14.20
N SER A 85 23.94 -2.95 14.82
CA SER A 85 24.51 -2.66 16.14
C SER A 85 25.50 -1.50 16.13
N VAL A 86 26.08 -1.18 14.97
CA VAL A 86 27.06 -0.09 14.85
C VAL A 86 26.36 1.28 14.89
N LEU A 87 25.23 1.37 14.20
CA LEU A 87 24.44 2.59 14.15
C LEU A 87 23.37 2.65 15.23
N ASN A 88 23.24 1.60 16.05
CA ASN A 88 22.14 1.43 17.01
C ASN A 88 20.76 1.65 16.37
N LEU A 89 20.62 1.25 15.12
CA LEU A 89 19.38 1.32 14.36
C LEU A 89 18.81 -0.07 14.21
N ALA A 90 17.52 -0.16 14.21
CA ALA A 90 16.84 -1.43 14.06
C ALA A 90 17.31 -2.12 12.78
N ARG A 91 17.32 -1.45 11.66
CA ARG A 91 17.84 -1.96 10.39
C ARG A 91 17.86 -0.84 9.37
N SER A 92 18.89 -0.75 8.59
CA SER A 92 18.94 0.24 7.52
C SER A 92 18.45 -0.36 6.20
N GLU A 93 17.83 0.44 5.38
CA GLU A 93 17.40 0.07 4.03
C GLU A 93 18.51 -0.62 3.22
N LYS A 94 19.75 -0.20 3.40
CA LYS A 94 20.91 -0.78 2.73
C LYS A 94 21.21 -2.22 3.14
N ARG A 95 20.77 -2.65 4.32
CA ARG A 95 20.95 -4.03 4.81
C ARG A 95 19.72 -4.89 4.61
N TRP A 96 18.59 -4.31 4.39
CA TRP A 96 17.40 -5.09 4.05
C TRP A 96 17.51 -5.68 2.67
N GLY A 97 18.04 -4.89 1.77
CA GLY A 97 18.39 -5.31 0.43
C GLY A 97 17.43 -6.28 -0.23
N THR A 98 18.01 -7.10 -1.02
CA THR A 98 17.38 -8.16 -1.81
C THR A 98 16.36 -9.03 -1.06
N PRO A 99 16.47 -9.24 0.26
CA PRO A 99 15.54 -10.09 0.98
C PRO A 99 14.09 -9.67 0.91
N GLN A 100 13.80 -8.43 1.04
CA GLN A 100 12.44 -7.94 0.98
C GLN A 100 11.92 -7.82 -0.46
N TYR A 101 12.85 -7.70 -1.42
CA TYR A 101 12.53 -7.78 -2.83
C TYR A 101 12.32 -9.24 -3.23
N SER A 102 11.20 -9.77 -2.85
CA SER A 102 10.83 -11.17 -3.03
C SER A 102 9.32 -11.31 -3.27
N ASN A 103 8.88 -12.53 -3.51
CA ASN A 103 7.50 -12.84 -3.85
C ASN A 103 6.50 -12.20 -2.89
N GLY A 104 5.63 -11.38 -3.42
CA GLY A 104 4.61 -10.65 -2.70
C GLY A 104 4.85 -9.15 -2.56
N TYR A 105 6.11 -8.69 -2.70
CA TYR A 105 6.43 -7.27 -2.68
C TYR A 105 5.83 -6.54 -3.88
N ILE A 106 5.20 -5.40 -3.65
CA ILE A 106 4.63 -4.53 -4.68
C ILE A 106 5.54 -3.32 -4.84
N CYS A 107 6.05 -3.12 -6.04
CA CYS A 107 7.06 -2.12 -6.30
C CYS A 107 6.52 -0.69 -6.15
N ARG A 108 7.39 0.21 -5.74
CA ARG A 108 7.09 1.64 -5.65
C ARG A 108 6.63 2.24 -6.97
N ASN A 109 7.27 1.83 -8.06
CA ASN A 109 6.98 2.33 -9.39
C ASN A 109 6.51 1.18 -10.28
N PRO A 110 5.27 1.17 -10.74
CA PRO A 110 4.73 0.07 -11.54
C PRO A 110 5.42 -0.09 -12.89
N ARG A 111 6.14 0.93 -13.36
CA ARG A 111 6.89 0.91 -14.61
C ARG A 111 8.36 0.49 -14.43
N ASN A 112 8.79 0.34 -13.18
CA ASN A 112 10.15 -0.11 -12.83
C ASN A 112 10.07 -0.96 -11.56
N ASN A 113 9.88 -2.25 -11.76
CA ASN A 113 9.70 -3.21 -10.67
C ASN A 113 11.00 -3.66 -9.98
N THR A 114 12.14 -3.12 -10.37
CA THR A 114 13.43 -3.45 -9.74
C THR A 114 13.76 -2.56 -8.54
N GLN A 115 12.96 -1.52 -8.33
CA GLN A 115 13.21 -0.54 -7.29
C GLN A 115 12.52 -0.92 -5.99
N MET A 116 13.30 -1.42 -5.05
CA MET A 116 12.83 -1.62 -3.68
C MET A 116 13.01 -0.36 -2.87
N HIS A 117 11.89 0.24 -2.50
CA HIS A 117 11.87 1.45 -1.67
C HIS A 117 10.48 1.61 -1.05
N HIS A 118 10.38 2.15 0.16
CA HIS A 118 9.11 2.40 0.81
C HIS A 118 8.23 1.15 0.94
N TYR A 119 8.80 0.09 1.53
CA TYR A 119 8.11 -1.18 1.69
C TYR A 119 6.77 -1.05 2.42
N ASP A 120 6.69 -0.15 3.38
CA ASP A 120 5.49 0.11 4.18
C ASP A 120 4.34 0.74 3.39
N MET A 121 4.60 1.26 2.21
CA MET A 121 3.54 1.72 1.30
C MET A 121 2.72 0.57 0.70
N ASN A 122 3.27 -0.64 0.70
CA ASN A 122 2.50 -1.84 0.36
C ASN A 122 1.29 -2.02 1.29
N LEU A 123 1.44 -1.72 2.56
CA LEU A 123 0.36 -1.78 3.55
C LEU A 123 -0.79 -0.87 3.16
N CYS A 124 -0.48 0.37 2.79
CA CYS A 124 -1.49 1.33 2.40
C CYS A 124 -2.14 0.96 1.05
N TYR A 125 -1.36 0.51 0.07
CA TYR A 125 -1.89 0.02 -1.20
C TYR A 125 -2.92 -1.10 -1.00
N ILE A 126 -2.61 -2.05 -0.14
CA ILE A 126 -3.54 -3.15 0.16
C ILE A 126 -4.79 -2.64 0.88
N ASP A 127 -4.65 -1.70 1.80
CA ASP A 127 -5.81 -1.11 2.47
C ASP A 127 -6.70 -0.32 1.50
N GLU A 128 -6.11 0.44 0.58
CA GLU A 128 -6.85 1.13 -0.50
C GLU A 128 -7.62 0.13 -1.38
N LEU A 129 -6.99 -0.98 -1.76
CA LEU A 129 -7.63 -2.05 -2.54
C LEU A 129 -8.80 -2.69 -1.76
N LEU A 130 -8.63 -2.95 -0.48
CA LEU A 130 -9.69 -3.48 0.38
C LEU A 130 -10.85 -2.50 0.53
N TRP A 131 -10.58 -1.20 0.61
CA TRP A 131 -11.60 -0.17 0.58
C TRP A 131 -12.33 -0.12 -0.76
N HIS A 132 -11.63 -0.29 -1.87
CA HIS A 132 -12.25 -0.38 -3.19
C HIS A 132 -13.28 -1.51 -3.26
N PHE A 133 -12.97 -2.68 -2.70
CA PHE A 133 -13.94 -3.78 -2.61
C PHE A 133 -15.16 -3.43 -1.76
N ASN A 134 -14.97 -2.69 -0.67
CA ASN A 134 -16.09 -2.22 0.15
C ASN A 134 -16.97 -1.19 -0.58
N TRP A 135 -16.38 -0.32 -1.39
CA TRP A 135 -17.12 0.68 -2.18
C TRP A 135 -17.91 0.04 -3.32
N THR A 136 -17.31 -0.88 -4.02
CA THR A 136 -17.86 -1.43 -5.27
C THR A 136 -18.68 -2.70 -5.06
N GLY A 137 -18.34 -3.51 -4.07
CA GLY A 137 -18.91 -4.86 -3.90
C GLY A 137 -18.56 -5.81 -5.05
N ASP A 138 -17.59 -5.48 -5.88
CA ASP A 138 -17.21 -6.25 -7.08
C ASP A 138 -16.45 -7.52 -6.68
N LEU A 139 -17.17 -8.62 -6.55
CA LEU A 139 -16.62 -9.92 -6.19
C LEU A 139 -15.78 -10.53 -7.33
N GLU A 140 -16.07 -10.19 -8.57
CA GLU A 140 -15.28 -10.67 -9.71
C GLU A 140 -13.89 -10.04 -9.70
N TYR A 141 -13.83 -8.74 -9.47
CA TYR A 141 -12.55 -8.05 -9.31
C TYR A 141 -11.81 -8.53 -8.06
N ALA A 142 -12.53 -8.82 -6.97
CA ALA A 142 -11.93 -9.41 -5.78
C ALA A 142 -11.29 -10.77 -6.08
N ARG A 143 -11.91 -11.64 -6.88
CA ARG A 143 -11.30 -12.90 -7.35
C ARG A 143 -10.06 -12.67 -8.20
N GLN A 144 -10.11 -11.70 -9.11
CA GLN A 144 -8.97 -11.34 -9.94
C GLN A 144 -7.77 -10.89 -9.10
N MET A 145 -8.00 -10.08 -8.07
CA MET A 145 -6.97 -9.52 -7.20
C MET A 145 -6.58 -10.44 -6.03
N TRP A 146 -7.32 -11.51 -5.81
CA TRP A 146 -7.07 -12.44 -4.71
C TRP A 146 -5.62 -12.97 -4.65
N PRO A 147 -5.01 -13.41 -5.77
CA PRO A 147 -3.62 -13.86 -5.74
C PRO A 147 -2.63 -12.77 -5.31
N VAL A 148 -2.91 -11.51 -5.66
CA VAL A 148 -2.07 -10.37 -5.26
C VAL A 148 -2.14 -10.15 -3.75
N LEU A 149 -3.35 -10.17 -3.20
CA LEU A 149 -3.59 -10.03 -1.77
C LEU A 149 -2.92 -11.15 -0.96
N VAL A 150 -3.12 -12.40 -1.35
CA VAL A 150 -2.54 -13.56 -0.64
C VAL A 150 -1.02 -13.54 -0.65
N ARG A 151 -0.40 -13.24 -1.80
CA ARG A 151 1.07 -13.12 -1.87
C ARG A 151 1.60 -12.01 -0.98
N HIS A 152 0.91 -10.86 -0.95
CA HIS A 152 1.30 -9.76 -0.08
C HIS A 152 1.23 -10.16 1.40
N LEU A 153 0.13 -10.77 1.84
CA LEU A 153 -0.02 -11.19 3.23
C LEU A 153 1.05 -12.22 3.64
N ALA A 154 1.37 -13.16 2.75
CA ALA A 154 2.45 -14.12 2.98
C ALA A 154 3.83 -13.44 3.07
N TRP A 155 4.08 -12.45 2.22
CA TRP A 155 5.31 -11.67 2.22
C TRP A 155 5.45 -10.84 3.51
N GLU A 156 4.39 -10.18 3.95
CA GLU A 156 4.36 -9.42 5.20
C GLU A 156 4.65 -10.33 6.39
N LYS A 157 3.95 -11.46 6.48
CA LYS A 157 4.13 -12.42 7.58
C LYS A 157 5.57 -12.92 7.64
N LEU A 158 6.15 -13.31 6.52
CA LEU A 158 7.51 -13.85 6.48
C LEU A 158 8.57 -12.81 6.87
N ASN A 159 8.41 -11.57 6.43
CA ASN A 159 9.44 -10.55 6.62
C ASN A 159 9.30 -9.77 7.92
N TYR A 160 8.08 -9.64 8.46
CA TYR A 160 7.80 -8.73 9.56
C TYR A 160 7.10 -9.37 10.77
N ASP A 161 6.73 -10.64 10.71
CA ASP A 161 6.22 -11.44 11.83
C ASP A 161 6.95 -12.79 11.91
N PRO A 162 8.29 -12.78 12.07
CA PRO A 162 9.10 -14.00 12.00
C PRO A 162 8.91 -14.93 13.18
N ASP A 163 8.53 -14.43 14.35
CA ASP A 163 8.25 -15.19 15.55
C ASP A 163 6.79 -15.65 15.66
N ASN A 164 5.96 -15.20 14.69
CA ASN A 164 4.57 -15.59 14.54
C ASN A 164 3.70 -15.25 15.77
N ASP A 165 3.96 -14.11 16.37
CA ASP A 165 3.17 -13.60 17.49
C ASP A 165 1.99 -12.72 17.05
N GLY A 166 1.91 -12.40 15.76
CA GLY A 166 0.87 -11.57 15.15
C GLY A 166 1.13 -10.06 15.26
N LEU A 167 2.29 -9.68 15.77
CA LEU A 167 2.74 -8.31 15.81
C LEU A 167 3.83 -8.11 14.76
N TYR A 168 3.67 -7.10 13.94
CA TYR A 168 4.53 -6.89 12.78
C TYR A 168 5.62 -5.86 13.07
N ASP A 169 6.84 -6.28 12.90
CA ASP A 169 8.02 -5.43 13.03
C ASP A 169 8.07 -4.35 11.94
N ALA A 170 8.76 -3.27 12.23
CA ALA A 170 9.11 -2.29 11.22
C ALA A 170 10.57 -1.86 11.38
N TYR A 171 11.17 -1.45 10.28
CA TYR A 171 12.57 -1.06 10.24
C TYR A 171 12.74 0.41 9.88
N ALA A 172 12.19 0.80 8.74
CA ALA A 172 12.04 2.19 8.37
C ALA A 172 10.60 2.40 7.89
N CYS A 173 9.96 3.41 8.38
CA CYS A 173 8.63 3.79 7.96
C CYS A 173 8.68 5.09 7.19
N ILE A 174 8.68 4.97 5.90
CA ILE A 174 8.68 6.12 5.01
C ILE A 174 7.29 6.73 4.92
N TRP A 175 6.27 5.87 4.97
CA TRP A 175 4.89 6.28 4.86
C TRP A 175 4.39 7.13 6.05
N VAL A 176 4.86 6.85 7.24
CA VAL A 176 4.46 7.56 8.46
C VAL A 176 5.20 8.88 8.60
N SER A 177 6.49 8.85 8.31
CA SER A 177 7.39 10.00 8.38
C SER A 177 8.64 9.69 7.57
N ASP A 178 9.07 10.61 6.73
CA ASP A 178 10.21 10.40 5.85
C ASP A 178 11.41 9.80 6.59
N ALA A 179 11.77 8.57 6.23
CA ALA A 179 12.90 7.84 6.77
C ALA A 179 12.91 7.69 8.31
N LEU A 180 11.76 7.49 8.92
CA LEU A 180 11.69 7.17 10.34
C LEU A 180 12.20 5.75 10.59
N TYR A 181 13.19 5.62 11.45
CA TYR A 181 13.78 4.33 11.81
C TYR A 181 13.34 3.89 13.20
N TYR A 182 13.04 2.60 13.34
CA TYR A 182 12.70 1.97 14.61
C TYR A 182 13.85 1.10 15.09
N ASN A 183 14.08 1.09 16.41
CA ASN A 183 15.21 0.36 16.98
C ASN A 183 14.94 -1.13 17.20
N SER A 184 13.69 -1.53 17.37
CA SER A 184 13.35 -2.95 17.56
C SER A 184 11.84 -3.17 17.62
N GLY A 185 11.44 -4.39 17.36
CA GLY A 185 10.13 -4.91 17.68
C GLY A 185 8.99 -4.40 16.83
N ALA A 186 7.82 -4.84 17.21
CA ALA A 186 6.58 -4.55 16.53
C ALA A 186 6.17 -3.08 16.66
N VAL A 187 5.58 -2.56 15.60
CA VAL A 187 5.06 -1.20 15.56
C VAL A 187 3.57 -1.19 15.28
N THR A 188 2.90 -0.25 15.93
CA THR A 188 1.43 -0.17 15.90
C THR A 188 0.87 -0.06 14.50
N HIS A 189 1.44 0.77 13.62
CA HIS A 189 0.87 0.96 12.28
C HIS A 189 1.00 -0.29 11.42
N SER A 190 2.15 -0.96 11.38
CA SER A 190 2.33 -2.21 10.62
C SER A 190 1.41 -3.29 11.13
N SER A 191 1.33 -3.49 12.44
CA SER A 191 0.44 -4.48 13.05
C SER A 191 -1.04 -4.17 12.79
N ALA A 192 -1.45 -2.90 12.86
CA ALA A 192 -2.83 -2.51 12.60
C ALA A 192 -3.25 -2.72 11.14
N TYR A 193 -2.40 -2.36 10.17
CA TYR A 193 -2.66 -2.62 8.76
C TYR A 193 -2.74 -4.13 8.47
N ASN A 194 -1.81 -4.90 8.98
CA ASN A 194 -1.82 -6.36 8.80
C ASN A 194 -3.01 -7.03 9.47
N TYR A 195 -3.38 -6.61 10.69
CA TYR A 195 -4.61 -7.08 11.35
C TYR A 195 -5.83 -6.83 10.47
N ARG A 196 -6.00 -5.59 9.99
CA ARG A 196 -7.13 -5.23 9.13
C ARG A 196 -7.11 -6.02 7.81
N ALA A 197 -5.94 -6.12 7.17
CA ALA A 197 -5.81 -6.81 5.90
C ALA A 197 -6.17 -8.30 6.03
N ASN A 198 -5.68 -9.00 7.04
CA ASN A 198 -6.02 -10.39 7.30
C ASN A 198 -7.52 -10.56 7.62
N LYS A 199 -8.08 -9.69 8.44
CA LYS A 199 -9.51 -9.72 8.78
C LYS A 199 -10.40 -9.52 7.54
N MET A 200 -10.08 -8.55 6.69
CA MET A 200 -10.84 -8.30 5.46
C MET A 200 -10.62 -9.41 4.43
N ALA A 201 -9.42 -9.95 4.33
CA ALA A 201 -9.13 -11.10 3.47
C ALA A 201 -9.98 -12.31 3.85
N ALA A 202 -10.16 -12.59 5.13
CA ALA A 202 -11.04 -13.67 5.58
C ALA A 202 -12.49 -13.46 5.12
N VAL A 203 -13.02 -12.24 5.27
CA VAL A 203 -14.37 -11.90 4.79
C VAL A 203 -14.50 -12.03 3.27
N ILE A 204 -13.48 -11.62 2.52
CA ILE A 204 -13.46 -11.75 1.07
C ILE A 204 -13.41 -13.21 0.66
N ALA A 205 -12.56 -14.02 1.29
CA ALA A 205 -12.45 -15.45 1.01
C ALA A 205 -13.81 -16.15 1.13
N GLU A 206 -14.58 -15.87 2.18
CA GLU A 206 -15.92 -16.41 2.36
C GLU A 206 -16.90 -16.03 1.23
N LYS A 207 -16.70 -14.86 0.63
CA LYS A 207 -17.60 -14.33 -0.42
C LYS A 207 -17.23 -14.81 -1.82
N ILE A 208 -15.96 -15.07 -2.06
CA ILE A 208 -15.49 -15.47 -3.40
C ILE A 208 -15.41 -16.98 -3.58
N GLY A 209 -15.53 -17.78 -2.51
CA GLY A 209 -15.50 -19.26 -2.51
C GLY A 209 -14.09 -19.78 -2.47
#